data_06498b039a739a59f59ab4ddda9e4b70
#
_entry.id   06498b039a739a59f59ab4ddda9e4b70
#
_cell.length_a   1.000
_cell.length_b   1.000
_cell.length_c   1.000
_cell.angle_alpha   90.00
_cell.angle_beta   90.00
_cell.angle_gamma   90.00
#
_symmetry.space_group_name_H-M   'P 1'
#
loop_
_entity.id
_entity.type
_entity.pdbx_description
1 polymer ?
#
loop_
_entity_poly.entity_id
_entity_poly.type
_entity_poly.pdbx_seq_one_letter_code
_entity_poly.pdbx_strand_id
1 'polypeptide(L)'
;MTTILITGANRGLGFEVARRLVAAGHNVWIGARDTGRGQEAADAIGARFVQLDVTDDASVAAAAEKVGDLDVLVNNAGISGGRIPPSDASADDMRKVYETNVFGAVRVLHAFIPLLEKSSAPVVVNVSSGVGSLGLASNPGSPMSQANYPVYASSKAALNMLTIRYAAAFPKMRINSVDPGFTATDFNQHRGTQTVQQGAEAIVRYALVTRDGPTGGFFDRNGPEAW
;
A
#
# COMPACT_ATOMS: atom_id res chain seq x y z
N MET A 1 -0.41 21.25 -7.21
CA MET A 1 0.26 20.63 -6.04
C MET A 1 -0.70 19.60 -5.48
N THR A 2 -0.28 18.36 -5.33
CA THR A 2 -1.15 17.22 -4.98
C THR A 2 -0.95 16.88 -3.50
N THR A 3 -2.02 16.65 -2.74
CA THR A 3 -1.95 16.18 -1.35
C THR A 3 -2.01 14.66 -1.31
N ILE A 4 -0.99 14.03 -0.73
CA ILE A 4 -0.77 12.58 -0.75
C ILE A 4 -0.63 12.06 0.67
N LEU A 5 -1.37 11.03 1.04
CA LEU A 5 -1.20 10.28 2.29
C LEU A 5 -0.61 8.91 2.01
N ILE A 6 0.43 8.53 2.77
CA ILE A 6 1.05 7.20 2.66
C ILE A 6 0.99 6.53 4.04
N THR A 7 0.28 5.41 4.15
CA THR A 7 0.19 4.67 5.40
C THR A 7 1.45 3.84 5.65
N GLY A 8 1.90 3.73 6.91
CA GLY A 8 3.09 2.98 7.28
C GLY A 8 4.39 3.52 6.69
N ALA A 9 4.50 4.86 6.53
CA ALA A 9 5.58 5.50 5.77
C ALA A 9 6.75 6.02 6.63
N ASN A 10 6.85 5.64 7.90
CA ASN A 10 7.96 6.06 8.77
C ASN A 10 9.29 5.32 8.51
N ARG A 11 9.32 4.35 7.60
CA ARG A 11 10.52 3.58 7.21
C ARG A 11 10.32 2.82 5.90
N GLY A 12 11.41 2.24 5.39
CA GLY A 12 11.40 1.29 4.27
C GLY A 12 10.78 1.87 3.01
N LEU A 13 9.91 1.08 2.37
CA LEU A 13 9.35 1.41 1.06
C LEU A 13 8.45 2.66 1.10
N GLY A 14 7.55 2.75 2.09
CA GLY A 14 6.66 3.90 2.25
C GLY A 14 7.42 5.20 2.47
N PHE A 15 8.53 5.17 3.21
CA PHE A 15 9.40 6.33 3.43
C PHE A 15 10.08 6.79 2.13
N GLU A 16 10.61 5.85 1.34
CA GLU A 16 11.24 6.19 0.05
C GLU A 16 10.24 6.76 -0.95
N VAL A 17 9.01 6.22 -0.99
CA VAL A 17 7.91 6.79 -1.79
C VAL A 17 7.60 8.22 -1.33
N ALA A 18 7.47 8.45 -0.02
CA ALA A 18 7.24 9.78 0.54
C ALA A 18 8.35 10.76 0.16
N ARG A 19 9.62 10.36 0.34
CA ARG A 19 10.79 11.17 0.01
C ARG A 19 10.81 11.61 -1.45
N ARG A 20 10.48 10.70 -2.38
CA ARG A 20 10.42 11.02 -3.82
C ARG A 20 9.29 11.97 -4.16
N LEU A 21 8.13 11.78 -3.55
CA LEU A 21 6.97 12.62 -3.81
C LEU A 21 7.15 14.03 -3.23
N VAL A 22 7.80 14.17 -2.05
CA VAL A 22 8.22 15.47 -1.51
C VAL A 22 9.22 16.15 -2.45
N ALA A 23 10.24 15.41 -2.91
CA ALA A 23 11.24 15.94 -3.84
C ALA A 23 10.63 16.38 -5.19
N ALA A 24 9.51 15.77 -5.60
CA ALA A 24 8.73 16.17 -6.76
C ALA A 24 7.79 17.37 -6.51
N GLY A 25 7.80 17.96 -5.32
CA GLY A 25 7.02 19.16 -4.98
C GLY A 25 5.58 18.91 -4.55
N HIS A 26 5.25 17.69 -4.13
CA HIS A 26 3.92 17.36 -3.60
C HIS A 26 3.82 17.59 -2.09
N ASN A 27 2.60 17.79 -1.58
CA ASN A 27 2.29 17.88 -0.17
C ASN A 27 2.05 16.47 0.39
N VAL A 28 3.03 15.93 1.13
CA VAL A 28 3.00 14.51 1.57
C VAL A 28 2.75 14.40 3.07
N TRP A 29 1.81 13.55 3.44
CA TRP A 29 1.57 13.10 4.80
C TRP A 29 2.16 11.70 5.01
N ILE A 30 3.04 11.57 6.01
CA ILE A 30 3.48 10.30 6.55
C ILE A 30 2.49 9.86 7.62
N GLY A 31 1.74 8.77 7.34
CA GLY A 31 0.92 8.10 8.31
C GLY A 31 1.70 7.00 9.03
N ALA A 32 1.82 7.05 10.35
CA ALA A 32 2.46 6.02 11.15
C ALA A 32 1.83 5.92 12.55
N ARG A 33 1.77 4.70 13.11
CA ARG A 33 1.21 4.46 14.45
C ARG A 33 2.07 5.00 15.58
N ASP A 34 3.38 4.98 15.41
CA ASP A 34 4.37 5.49 16.37
C ASP A 34 4.63 6.96 16.07
N THR A 35 4.26 7.82 17.01
CA THR A 35 4.34 9.27 16.84
C THR A 35 5.77 9.79 16.74
N GLY A 36 6.68 9.27 17.56
CA GLY A 36 8.09 9.70 17.57
C GLY A 36 8.78 9.39 16.25
N ARG A 37 8.79 8.11 15.86
CA ARG A 37 9.39 7.68 14.58
C ARG A 37 8.69 8.26 13.36
N GLY A 38 7.38 8.52 13.45
CA GLY A 38 6.63 9.14 12.37
C GLY A 38 7.00 10.60 12.18
N GLN A 39 7.14 11.35 13.25
CA GLN A 39 7.55 12.76 13.21
C GLN A 39 9.00 12.90 12.73
N GLU A 40 9.94 12.10 13.28
CA GLU A 40 11.33 12.07 12.82
C GLU A 40 11.44 11.81 11.31
N ALA A 41 10.67 10.84 10.79
CA ALA A 41 10.67 10.54 9.37
C ALA A 41 10.11 11.69 8.53
N ALA A 42 9.06 12.36 9.00
CA ALA A 42 8.48 13.50 8.30
C ALA A 42 9.44 14.68 8.25
N ASP A 43 10.07 15.01 9.39
CA ASP A 43 11.02 16.12 9.50
C ASP A 43 12.25 15.89 8.61
N ALA A 44 12.74 14.66 8.51
CA ALA A 44 13.90 14.29 7.70
C ALA A 44 13.74 14.58 6.20
N ILE A 45 12.51 14.66 5.70
CA ILE A 45 12.25 14.87 4.26
C ILE A 45 11.35 16.09 3.98
N GLY A 46 10.97 16.85 5.01
CA GLY A 46 10.06 17.99 4.85
C GLY A 46 8.61 17.59 4.54
N ALA A 47 8.19 16.39 4.99
CA ALA A 47 6.81 15.93 4.92
C ALA A 47 6.00 16.38 6.15
N ARG A 48 4.69 16.19 6.10
CA ARG A 48 3.79 16.33 7.25
C ARG A 48 3.59 14.97 7.93
N PHE A 49 3.33 14.98 9.22
CA PHE A 49 3.05 13.76 9.99
C PHE A 49 1.61 13.71 10.48
N VAL A 50 1.01 12.53 10.39
CA VAL A 50 -0.26 12.19 11.05
C VAL A 50 -0.13 10.84 11.75
N GLN A 51 -0.54 10.78 13.02
CA GLN A 51 -0.66 9.50 13.70
C GLN A 51 -1.76 8.68 13.02
N LEU A 52 -1.42 7.46 12.61
CA LEU A 52 -2.35 6.58 11.90
C LEU A 52 -2.01 5.12 12.17
N ASP A 53 -2.80 4.49 13.03
CA ASP A 53 -2.84 3.04 13.18
C ASP A 53 -4.02 2.51 12.35
N VAL A 54 -3.72 1.78 11.29
CA VAL A 54 -4.72 1.23 10.37
C VAL A 54 -5.59 0.15 11.01
N THR A 55 -5.22 -0.33 12.20
CA THR A 55 -5.97 -1.34 12.96
C THR A 55 -6.93 -0.72 13.99
N ASP A 56 -6.98 0.61 14.10
CA ASP A 56 -7.78 1.36 15.06
C ASP A 56 -8.71 2.35 14.35
N ASP A 57 -10.01 2.16 14.46
CA ASP A 57 -11.03 3.00 13.83
C ASP A 57 -10.96 4.47 14.30
N ALA A 58 -10.70 4.69 15.60
CA ALA A 58 -10.59 6.05 16.14
C ALA A 58 -9.35 6.78 15.62
N SER A 59 -8.21 6.08 15.53
CA SER A 59 -6.97 6.60 14.96
C SER A 59 -7.15 6.98 13.50
N VAL A 60 -7.83 6.13 12.71
CA VAL A 60 -8.08 6.39 11.29
C VAL A 60 -9.04 7.57 11.09
N ALA A 61 -10.10 7.68 11.89
CA ALA A 61 -11.03 8.79 11.84
C ALA A 61 -10.35 10.13 12.17
N ALA A 62 -9.57 10.17 13.25
CA ALA A 62 -8.79 11.36 13.64
C ALA A 62 -7.76 11.76 12.57
N ALA A 63 -7.14 10.77 11.91
CA ALA A 63 -6.21 11.04 10.82
C ALA A 63 -6.92 11.67 9.61
N ALA A 64 -8.11 11.19 9.24
CA ALA A 64 -8.89 11.75 8.15
C ALA A 64 -9.31 13.20 8.43
N GLU A 65 -9.73 13.48 9.65
CA GLU A 65 -10.06 14.84 10.09
C GLU A 65 -8.84 15.78 10.03
N LYS A 66 -7.67 15.31 10.52
CA LYS A 66 -6.42 16.09 10.53
C LYS A 66 -5.88 16.37 9.12
N VAL A 67 -5.98 15.42 8.21
CA VAL A 67 -5.53 15.56 6.80
C VAL A 67 -6.40 16.58 6.05
N GLY A 68 -7.71 16.50 6.19
CA GLY A 68 -8.69 17.47 5.66
C GLY A 68 -8.93 17.34 4.15
N ASP A 69 -7.89 17.54 3.34
CA ASP A 69 -7.94 17.44 1.87
C ASP A 69 -6.98 16.36 1.37
N LEU A 70 -7.44 15.51 0.43
CA LEU A 70 -6.64 14.41 -0.09
C LEU A 70 -6.91 14.18 -1.58
N ASP A 71 -5.84 14.09 -2.36
CA ASP A 71 -5.88 13.71 -3.77
C ASP A 71 -5.44 12.26 -3.99
N VAL A 72 -4.44 11.81 -3.23
CA VAL A 72 -3.83 10.49 -3.41
C VAL A 72 -3.70 9.76 -2.08
N LEU A 73 -4.20 8.54 -2.04
CA LEU A 73 -4.00 7.60 -0.93
C LEU A 73 -3.09 6.45 -1.37
N VAL A 74 -2.00 6.23 -0.63
CA VAL A 74 -1.14 5.05 -0.78
C VAL A 74 -1.33 4.16 0.44
N ASN A 75 -2.10 3.07 0.30
CA ASN A 75 -2.23 2.02 1.30
C ASN A 75 -0.98 1.14 1.27
N ASN A 76 0.05 1.56 2.01
CA ASN A 76 1.32 0.85 2.08
C ASN A 76 1.51 0.08 3.39
N ALA A 77 0.81 0.43 4.46
CA ALA A 77 0.90 -0.28 5.74
C ALA A 77 0.62 -1.78 5.58
N GLY A 78 1.52 -2.61 6.09
CA GLY A 78 1.39 -4.05 5.99
C GLY A 78 2.38 -4.80 6.87
N ILE A 79 2.08 -6.06 7.15
CA ILE A 79 2.95 -7.00 7.86
C ILE A 79 3.05 -8.32 7.09
N SER A 80 4.19 -9.01 7.22
CA SER A 80 4.40 -10.31 6.54
C SER A 80 3.76 -11.48 7.32
N GLY A 81 3.61 -11.36 8.63
CA GLY A 81 3.20 -12.47 9.50
C GLY A 81 4.23 -13.61 9.61
N GLY A 82 5.38 -13.48 8.95
CA GLY A 82 6.38 -14.54 8.87
C GLY A 82 6.17 -15.47 7.65
N ARG A 83 7.11 -16.42 7.47
CA ARG A 83 7.02 -17.46 6.44
C ARG A 83 6.48 -18.76 7.05
N ILE A 84 5.20 -18.73 7.44
CA ILE A 84 4.54 -19.90 8.03
C ILE A 84 4.16 -20.87 6.91
N PRO A 85 4.63 -22.13 6.93
CA PRO A 85 4.26 -23.10 5.92
C PRO A 85 2.79 -23.50 6.05
N PRO A 86 2.16 -24.05 4.99
CA PRO A 86 0.73 -24.39 5.01
C PRO A 86 0.32 -25.37 6.12
N SER A 87 1.21 -26.29 6.53
CA SER A 87 0.98 -27.24 7.61
C SER A 87 0.80 -26.58 8.98
N ASP A 88 1.40 -25.41 9.19
CA ASP A 88 1.52 -24.75 10.50
C ASP A 88 0.66 -23.49 10.59
N ALA A 89 0.10 -23.05 9.47
CA ALA A 89 -0.71 -21.84 9.38
C ALA A 89 -2.03 -21.99 10.16
N SER A 90 -2.24 -21.15 11.15
CA SER A 90 -3.46 -21.13 11.96
C SER A 90 -4.43 -20.01 11.53
N ALA A 91 -5.68 -20.13 11.97
CA ALA A 91 -6.66 -19.05 11.78
C ALA A 91 -6.25 -17.75 12.50
N ASP A 92 -5.51 -17.85 13.61
CA ASP A 92 -5.05 -16.67 14.36
C ASP A 92 -3.92 -15.94 13.60
N ASP A 93 -3.02 -16.67 12.95
CA ASP A 93 -2.03 -16.07 12.04
C ASP A 93 -2.71 -15.31 10.89
N MET A 94 -3.77 -15.90 10.33
CA MET A 94 -4.58 -15.25 9.31
C MET A 94 -5.21 -13.96 9.85
N ARG A 95 -5.92 -14.00 10.99
CA ARG A 95 -6.56 -12.83 11.60
C ARG A 95 -5.57 -11.69 11.81
N LYS A 96 -4.39 -11.99 12.37
CA LYS A 96 -3.35 -11.02 12.66
C LYS A 96 -2.88 -10.28 11.39
N VAL A 97 -2.64 -11.02 10.30
CA VAL A 97 -2.16 -10.41 9.05
C VAL A 97 -3.28 -9.69 8.31
N TYR A 98 -4.48 -10.27 8.28
CA TYR A 98 -5.65 -9.66 7.66
C TYR A 98 -6.06 -8.37 8.35
N GLU A 99 -5.93 -8.28 9.68
CA GLU A 99 -6.26 -7.06 10.42
C GLU A 99 -5.50 -5.84 9.89
N THR A 100 -4.21 -6.00 9.60
CA THR A 100 -3.42 -4.91 9.02
C THR A 100 -3.59 -4.81 7.49
N ASN A 101 -3.37 -5.92 6.77
CA ASN A 101 -3.19 -5.89 5.31
C ASN A 101 -4.51 -5.75 4.54
N VAL A 102 -5.62 -6.18 5.13
CA VAL A 102 -6.94 -6.23 4.49
C VAL A 102 -7.91 -5.27 5.17
N PHE A 103 -8.23 -5.53 6.43
CA PHE A 103 -9.21 -4.71 7.16
C PHE A 103 -8.69 -3.30 7.40
N GLY A 104 -7.39 -3.15 7.68
CA GLY A 104 -6.76 -1.85 7.80
C GLY A 104 -6.86 -1.03 6.51
N ALA A 105 -6.61 -1.64 5.35
CA ALA A 105 -6.77 -0.97 4.06
C ALA A 105 -8.23 -0.56 3.80
N VAL A 106 -9.20 -1.42 4.13
CA VAL A 106 -10.64 -1.11 4.01
C VAL A 106 -11.03 0.02 4.95
N ARG A 107 -10.58 -0.02 6.21
CA ARG A 107 -10.84 1.01 7.23
C ARG A 107 -10.34 2.38 6.77
N VAL A 108 -9.11 2.44 6.26
CA VAL A 108 -8.53 3.67 5.71
C VAL A 108 -9.32 4.13 4.49
N LEU A 109 -9.62 3.26 3.52
CA LEU A 109 -10.44 3.61 2.36
C LEU A 109 -11.79 4.18 2.78
N HIS A 110 -12.49 3.53 3.72
CA HIS A 110 -13.79 3.99 4.20
C HIS A 110 -13.75 5.43 4.76
N ALA A 111 -12.73 5.74 5.55
CA ALA A 111 -12.59 7.06 6.17
C ALA A 111 -12.14 8.15 5.17
N PHE A 112 -11.32 7.79 4.16
CA PHE A 112 -10.71 8.76 3.26
C PHE A 112 -11.43 8.91 1.91
N ILE A 113 -12.33 7.99 1.51
CA ILE A 113 -13.16 8.13 0.29
C ILE A 113 -13.89 9.47 0.23
N PRO A 114 -14.54 9.99 1.31
CA PRO A 114 -15.22 11.28 1.25
C PRO A 114 -14.30 12.48 0.97
N LEU A 115 -13.01 12.37 1.30
CA LEU A 115 -11.99 13.37 0.96
C LEU A 115 -11.54 13.23 -0.48
N LEU A 116 -11.28 12.01 -0.92
CA LEU A 116 -10.90 11.68 -2.30
C LEU A 116 -11.99 12.08 -3.31
N GLU A 117 -13.27 11.94 -2.95
CA GLU A 117 -14.39 12.35 -3.82
C GLU A 117 -14.42 13.87 -4.09
N LYS A 118 -13.80 14.69 -3.24
CA LYS A 118 -13.67 16.13 -3.46
C LYS A 118 -12.53 16.50 -4.40
N SER A 119 -11.58 15.58 -4.62
CA SER A 119 -10.46 15.79 -5.54
C SER A 119 -10.92 15.77 -7.00
N SER A 120 -10.30 16.59 -7.83
CA SER A 120 -10.52 16.59 -9.28
C SER A 120 -9.90 15.38 -10.00
N ALA A 121 -8.90 14.74 -9.38
CA ALA A 121 -8.19 13.58 -9.92
C ALA A 121 -7.79 12.59 -8.80
N PRO A 122 -8.76 11.94 -8.14
CA PRO A 122 -8.48 11.08 -7.00
C PRO A 122 -7.79 9.79 -7.41
N VAL A 123 -6.74 9.41 -6.67
CA VAL A 123 -5.96 8.20 -6.90
C VAL A 123 -5.83 7.38 -5.62
N VAL A 124 -5.94 6.06 -5.75
CA VAL A 124 -5.63 5.10 -4.68
C VAL A 124 -4.64 4.06 -5.21
N VAL A 125 -3.55 3.88 -4.48
CA VAL A 125 -2.58 2.82 -4.71
C VAL A 125 -2.60 1.85 -3.53
N ASN A 126 -2.99 0.62 -3.78
CA ASN A 126 -2.87 -0.46 -2.80
C ASN A 126 -1.55 -1.20 -3.03
N VAL A 127 -0.60 -1.09 -2.10
CA VAL A 127 0.68 -1.80 -2.19
C VAL A 127 0.45 -3.28 -1.92
N SER A 128 0.44 -4.05 -2.99
CA SER A 128 0.21 -5.48 -3.00
C SER A 128 1.53 -6.27 -3.09
N SER A 129 1.52 -7.39 -3.76
CA SER A 129 2.69 -8.24 -4.03
C SER A 129 2.34 -9.27 -5.11
N GLY A 130 3.31 -9.67 -5.91
CA GLY A 130 3.17 -10.75 -6.91
C GLY A 130 2.73 -12.09 -6.31
N VAL A 131 3.05 -12.37 -5.02
CA VAL A 131 2.55 -13.58 -4.34
C VAL A 131 1.03 -13.56 -4.08
N GLY A 132 0.39 -12.41 -4.19
CA GLY A 132 -1.07 -12.25 -4.12
C GLY A 132 -1.76 -12.43 -5.48
N SER A 133 -1.01 -12.58 -6.56
CA SER A 133 -1.54 -12.89 -7.89
C SER A 133 -1.91 -14.37 -8.00
N LEU A 134 -3.18 -14.64 -8.26
CA LEU A 134 -3.64 -16.02 -8.52
C LEU A 134 -3.06 -16.57 -9.82
N GLY A 135 -2.96 -15.71 -10.85
CA GLY A 135 -2.39 -16.08 -12.15
C GLY A 135 -0.91 -16.46 -12.06
N LEU A 136 -0.10 -15.66 -11.33
CA LEU A 136 1.33 -15.98 -11.13
C LEU A 136 1.52 -17.17 -10.19
N ALA A 137 0.75 -17.27 -9.11
CA ALA A 137 0.87 -18.35 -8.14
C ALA A 137 0.48 -19.72 -8.72
N SER A 138 -0.48 -19.76 -9.64
CA SER A 138 -0.92 -20.98 -10.32
C SER A 138 -0.07 -21.37 -11.54
N ASN A 139 0.83 -20.49 -12.00
CA ASN A 139 1.71 -20.76 -13.14
C ASN A 139 3.02 -21.42 -12.67
N PRO A 140 3.29 -22.72 -12.99
CA PRO A 140 4.51 -23.40 -12.58
C PRO A 140 5.82 -22.74 -13.07
N GLY A 141 5.76 -21.96 -14.15
CA GLY A 141 6.89 -21.18 -14.69
C GLY A 141 7.18 -19.89 -13.93
N SER A 142 6.29 -19.46 -13.03
CA SER A 142 6.46 -18.26 -12.24
C SER A 142 7.21 -18.54 -10.93
N PRO A 143 8.17 -17.69 -10.52
CA PRO A 143 8.77 -17.78 -9.18
C PRO A 143 7.74 -17.71 -8.05
N MET A 144 6.58 -17.08 -8.27
CA MET A 144 5.52 -16.92 -7.27
C MET A 144 4.83 -18.26 -6.94
N SER A 145 4.86 -19.25 -7.84
CA SER A 145 4.33 -20.60 -7.59
C SER A 145 5.08 -21.36 -6.49
N GLN A 146 6.31 -20.93 -6.17
CA GLN A 146 7.14 -21.53 -5.12
C GLN A 146 6.95 -20.86 -3.75
N ALA A 147 6.09 -19.83 -3.66
CA ALA A 147 5.87 -19.05 -2.45
C ALA A 147 4.85 -19.74 -1.51
N ASN A 148 5.28 -20.79 -0.80
CA ASN A 148 4.45 -21.60 0.07
C ASN A 148 4.22 -20.99 1.46
N TYR A 149 3.69 -19.78 1.54
CA TYR A 149 3.30 -19.09 2.78
C TYR A 149 1.92 -18.44 2.62
N PRO A 150 0.85 -19.20 2.92
CA PRO A 150 -0.53 -18.85 2.57
C PRO A 150 -1.05 -17.60 3.28
N VAL A 151 -0.57 -17.32 4.49
CA VAL A 151 -1.09 -16.23 5.33
C VAL A 151 -0.90 -14.87 4.66
N TYR A 152 0.31 -14.55 4.25
CA TYR A 152 0.61 -13.29 3.55
C TYR A 152 0.04 -13.27 2.14
N ALA A 153 0.26 -14.35 1.37
CA ALA A 153 -0.18 -14.43 -0.01
C ALA A 153 -1.69 -14.21 -0.15
N SER A 154 -2.50 -14.90 0.68
CA SER A 154 -3.95 -14.74 0.66
C SER A 154 -4.40 -13.33 1.07
N SER A 155 -3.71 -12.67 2.00
CA SER A 155 -4.03 -11.29 2.36
C SER A 155 -3.81 -10.32 1.19
N LYS A 156 -2.78 -10.55 0.37
CA LYS A 156 -2.53 -9.74 -0.83
C LYS A 156 -3.48 -10.07 -1.98
N ALA A 157 -3.89 -11.33 -2.13
CA ALA A 157 -4.96 -11.71 -3.05
C ALA A 157 -6.31 -11.05 -2.66
N ALA A 158 -6.63 -11.01 -1.36
CA ALA A 158 -7.81 -10.30 -0.87
C ALA A 158 -7.74 -8.79 -1.18
N LEU A 159 -6.59 -8.14 -0.96
CA LEU A 159 -6.37 -6.73 -1.29
C LEU A 159 -6.50 -6.47 -2.80
N ASN A 160 -6.02 -7.39 -3.64
CA ASN A 160 -6.17 -7.35 -5.09
C ASN A 160 -7.66 -7.40 -5.50
N MET A 161 -8.44 -8.31 -4.92
CA MET A 161 -9.89 -8.37 -5.17
C MET A 161 -10.60 -7.09 -4.72
N LEU A 162 -10.24 -6.54 -3.55
CA LEU A 162 -10.79 -5.27 -3.08
C LEU A 162 -10.48 -4.14 -4.06
N THR A 163 -9.25 -4.07 -4.59
CA THR A 163 -8.87 -3.08 -5.60
C THR A 163 -9.81 -3.08 -6.80
N ILE A 164 -10.09 -4.26 -7.36
CA ILE A 164 -11.01 -4.43 -8.50
C ILE A 164 -12.43 -3.92 -8.12
N ARG A 165 -12.93 -4.30 -6.94
CA ARG A 165 -14.28 -3.94 -6.52
C ARG A 165 -14.44 -2.46 -6.21
N TYR A 166 -13.46 -1.85 -5.56
CA TYR A 166 -13.47 -0.41 -5.32
C TYR A 166 -13.33 0.38 -6.62
N ALA A 167 -12.46 -0.05 -7.55
CA ALA A 167 -12.33 0.60 -8.85
C ALA A 167 -13.63 0.58 -9.65
N ALA A 168 -14.37 -0.53 -9.61
CA ALA A 168 -15.68 -0.64 -10.26
C ALA A 168 -16.76 0.24 -9.59
N ALA A 169 -16.71 0.34 -8.24
CA ALA A 169 -17.66 1.14 -7.47
C ALA A 169 -17.41 2.65 -7.59
N PHE A 170 -16.17 3.06 -7.79
CA PHE A 170 -15.73 4.48 -7.86
C PHE A 170 -15.07 4.80 -9.21
N PRO A 171 -15.81 4.84 -10.33
CA PRO A 171 -15.24 4.96 -11.68
C PRO A 171 -14.52 6.30 -11.95
N LYS A 172 -14.75 7.31 -11.10
CA LYS A 172 -14.04 8.58 -11.16
C LYS A 172 -12.67 8.55 -10.51
N MET A 173 -12.39 7.54 -9.67
CA MET A 173 -11.10 7.35 -9.01
C MET A 173 -10.20 6.42 -9.81
N ARG A 174 -8.90 6.64 -9.76
CA ARG A 174 -7.89 5.70 -10.29
C ARG A 174 -7.41 4.82 -9.14
N ILE A 175 -7.93 3.60 -9.03
CA ILE A 175 -7.66 2.66 -7.93
C ILE A 175 -6.94 1.44 -8.50
N ASN A 176 -5.67 1.24 -8.10
CA ASN A 176 -4.82 0.18 -8.63
C ASN A 176 -4.05 -0.55 -7.52
N SER A 177 -3.75 -1.82 -7.74
CA SER A 177 -2.77 -2.59 -6.98
C SER A 177 -1.39 -2.46 -7.60
N VAL A 178 -0.36 -2.39 -6.76
CA VAL A 178 1.04 -2.32 -7.21
C VAL A 178 1.89 -3.35 -6.48
N ASP A 179 2.63 -4.17 -7.24
CA ASP A 179 3.70 -5.01 -6.73
C ASP A 179 5.02 -4.24 -6.72
N PRO A 180 5.60 -3.96 -5.54
CA PRO A 180 6.92 -3.34 -5.45
C PRO A 180 8.07 -4.31 -5.79
N GLY A 181 7.78 -5.58 -6.03
CA GLY A 181 8.75 -6.64 -6.17
C GLY A 181 9.44 -7.02 -4.84
N PHE A 182 10.38 -7.96 -4.89
CA PHE A 182 11.08 -8.44 -3.71
C PHE A 182 12.16 -7.44 -3.25
N THR A 183 11.72 -6.43 -2.53
CA THR A 183 12.51 -5.26 -2.11
C THR A 183 13.17 -5.47 -0.76
N ALA A 184 14.48 -5.21 -0.64
CA ALA A 184 15.27 -5.35 0.59
C ALA A 184 14.89 -4.28 1.63
N THR A 185 14.10 -4.65 2.63
CA THR A 185 13.66 -3.81 3.75
C THR A 185 13.61 -4.62 5.05
N ASP A 186 13.40 -3.95 6.18
CA ASP A 186 13.16 -4.62 7.48
C ASP A 186 11.98 -5.60 7.42
N PHE A 187 11.01 -5.37 6.53
CA PHE A 187 9.84 -6.23 6.33
C PHE A 187 10.22 -7.68 6.03
N ASN A 188 11.31 -7.89 5.32
CA ASN A 188 11.83 -9.21 4.95
C ASN A 188 13.26 -9.46 5.42
N GLN A 189 13.74 -8.72 6.45
CA GLN A 189 15.11 -8.84 6.99
C GLN A 189 16.18 -8.60 5.91
N HIS A 190 15.93 -7.63 5.02
CA HIS A 190 16.80 -7.23 3.91
C HIS A 190 17.15 -8.36 2.91
N ARG A 191 16.30 -9.40 2.82
CA ARG A 191 16.49 -10.54 1.88
C ARG A 191 16.01 -10.26 0.46
N GLY A 192 15.51 -9.05 0.18
CA GLY A 192 15.08 -8.64 -1.14
C GLY A 192 16.20 -8.61 -2.17
N THR A 193 15.86 -8.85 -3.43
CA THR A 193 16.80 -8.85 -4.56
C THR A 193 16.95 -7.47 -5.22
N GLN A 194 16.10 -6.53 -4.84
CA GLN A 194 16.14 -5.16 -5.36
C GLN A 194 16.20 -4.13 -4.24
N THR A 195 16.68 -2.93 -4.57
CA THR A 195 16.81 -1.81 -3.64
C THR A 195 15.44 -1.20 -3.32
N VAL A 196 15.36 -0.44 -2.22
CA VAL A 196 14.17 0.33 -1.84
C VAL A 196 13.80 1.34 -2.94
N GLN A 197 14.81 1.92 -3.57
CA GLN A 197 14.65 2.85 -4.69
C GLN A 197 13.96 2.21 -5.90
N GLN A 198 14.36 0.99 -6.26
CA GLN A 198 13.74 0.23 -7.34
C GLN A 198 12.29 -0.16 -7.00
N GLY A 199 12.05 -0.63 -5.75
CA GLY A 199 10.71 -1.00 -5.30
C GLY A 199 9.72 0.17 -5.26
N ALA A 200 10.21 1.40 -4.99
CA ALA A 200 9.37 2.59 -4.96
C ALA A 200 8.91 3.07 -6.35
N GLU A 201 9.59 2.67 -7.43
CA GLU A 201 9.32 3.19 -8.79
C GLU A 201 7.88 3.00 -9.24
N ALA A 202 7.35 1.79 -9.10
CA ALA A 202 5.98 1.49 -9.49
C ALA A 202 4.97 2.26 -8.63
N ILE A 203 5.18 2.30 -7.31
CA ILE A 203 4.26 2.99 -6.40
C ILE A 203 4.19 4.49 -6.74
N VAL A 204 5.33 5.14 -6.94
CA VAL A 204 5.38 6.56 -7.32
C VAL A 204 4.72 6.79 -8.68
N ARG A 205 4.99 5.94 -9.67
CA ARG A 205 4.37 6.02 -11.00
C ARG A 205 2.85 5.97 -10.91
N TYR A 206 2.30 5.00 -10.19
CA TYR A 206 0.85 4.81 -10.10
C TYR A 206 0.17 5.74 -9.08
N ALA A 207 0.90 6.35 -8.16
CA ALA A 207 0.41 7.46 -7.33
C ALA A 207 0.23 8.77 -8.12
N LEU A 208 0.94 8.93 -9.24
CA LEU A 208 0.91 10.13 -10.08
C LEU A 208 0.20 9.92 -11.42
N VAL A 209 -0.62 8.86 -11.55
CA VAL A 209 -1.44 8.69 -12.76
C VAL A 209 -2.42 9.84 -12.92
N THR A 210 -2.64 10.23 -14.17
CA THR A 210 -3.61 11.26 -14.51
C THR A 210 -5.04 10.71 -14.48
N ARG A 211 -6.01 11.61 -14.62
CA ARG A 211 -7.45 11.27 -14.67
C ARG A 211 -7.78 10.23 -15.76
N ASP A 212 -7.02 10.19 -16.83
CA ASP A 212 -7.21 9.24 -17.95
C ASP A 212 -6.33 7.99 -17.81
N GLY A 213 -5.62 7.86 -16.69
CA GLY A 213 -4.76 6.72 -16.38
C GLY A 213 -5.55 5.43 -16.07
N PRO A 214 -4.84 4.31 -15.87
CA PRO A 214 -5.46 3.02 -15.59
C PRO A 214 -6.18 3.01 -14.24
N THR A 215 -7.23 2.19 -14.16
CA THR A 215 -7.94 1.86 -12.91
C THR A 215 -8.36 0.40 -12.91
N GLY A 216 -8.41 -0.23 -11.74
CA GLY A 216 -8.76 -1.64 -11.60
C GLY A 216 -7.69 -2.59 -12.14
N GLY A 217 -6.43 -2.14 -12.24
CA GLY A 217 -5.30 -2.93 -12.72
C GLY A 217 -4.33 -3.33 -11.61
N PHE A 218 -3.52 -4.35 -11.90
CA PHE A 218 -2.38 -4.76 -11.11
C PHE A 218 -1.09 -4.52 -11.90
N PHE A 219 -0.10 -3.91 -11.27
CA PHE A 219 1.08 -3.40 -11.96
C PHE A 219 2.33 -3.62 -11.13
N ASP A 220 3.43 -3.85 -11.84
CA ASP A 220 4.78 -3.77 -11.31
C ASP A 220 5.57 -2.60 -11.94
N ARG A 221 6.89 -2.57 -11.74
CA ARG A 221 7.78 -1.57 -12.36
C ARG A 221 7.85 -1.68 -13.88
N ASN A 222 7.55 -2.84 -14.46
CA ASN A 222 7.62 -3.11 -15.90
C ASN A 222 6.28 -2.85 -16.60
N GLY A 223 5.18 -2.77 -15.87
CA GLY A 223 3.86 -2.50 -16.42
C GLY A 223 2.76 -3.40 -15.83
N PRO A 224 1.75 -3.77 -16.62
CA PRO A 224 0.66 -4.63 -16.19
C PRO A 224 1.15 -6.02 -15.77
N GLU A 225 0.61 -6.51 -14.67
CA GLU A 225 0.87 -7.84 -14.12
C GLU A 225 -0.41 -8.69 -14.09
N ALA A 226 -0.29 -10.00 -14.12
CA ALA A 226 -1.43 -10.90 -14.01
C ALA A 226 -2.05 -10.86 -12.59
N TRP A 227 -3.39 -10.92 -12.52
CA TRP A 227 -4.12 -11.04 -11.26
C TRP A 227 -3.93 -12.38 -10.55
#